data_99b2bf4ea0d9b8b573377d45b4cb00d4
#
_entry.id   99b2bf4ea0d9b8b573377d45b4cb00d4
#
_cell.length_a   1.000
_cell.length_b   1.000
_cell.length_c   1.000
_cell.angle_alpha   90.00
_cell.angle_beta   90.00
_cell.angle_gamma   90.00
#
_symmetry.space_group_name_H-M   'P 1'
#
loop_
_entity.id
_entity.type
_entity.pdbx_description
1 polymer ?
#
loop_
_entity_poly.entity_id
_entity_poly.type
_entity_poly.pdbx_seq_one_letter_code
_entity_poly.pdbx_strand_id
1 'polypeptide(L)'
;MSTTETGTNRHPVVAYATLVRLPNLFTSPPDVVLGAALASATAAGTVSIPEVAGLAVASILLYAGGTTLNDYVDAEEDARERPDRPIPSGDVSRRVALALGVALLAGGVVIALLVAGAIAGATAGAVAVAVLLYDGVFKGSPVGFLFMGTSRGLNVLLGVAAGGVSPVDLPGWVLAVPAVVVLYIAAVTYMAEGETDEAEAGGDAGSRGPVLAAILGAAVA
;
A
#
# COMPACT_ATOMS: atom_id res chain seq x y z
N MET A 1 40.39 1.53 -23.52
CA MET A 1 39.18 0.73 -23.28
C MET A 1 38.13 1.66 -22.71
N SER A 2 37.21 2.09 -23.57
CA SER A 2 36.12 3.01 -23.18
C SER A 2 35.03 2.18 -22.54
N THR A 3 34.83 2.36 -21.24
CA THR A 3 33.67 1.82 -20.51
C THR A 3 32.46 2.65 -20.94
N THR A 4 31.66 2.09 -21.82
CA THR A 4 30.32 2.60 -22.14
C THR A 4 29.49 2.55 -20.88
N GLU A 5 29.26 3.71 -20.27
CA GLU A 5 28.18 3.91 -19.28
C GLU A 5 26.85 3.70 -20.01
N THR A 6 26.27 2.51 -19.85
CA THR A 6 24.90 2.22 -20.23
C THR A 6 23.95 2.68 -19.12
N GLY A 7 23.98 3.96 -18.76
CA GLY A 7 22.92 4.59 -18.02
C GLY A 7 21.70 4.69 -18.93
N THR A 8 20.62 4.00 -18.60
CA THR A 8 19.32 4.20 -19.25
C THR A 8 18.85 5.60 -18.88
N ASN A 9 19.15 6.60 -19.70
CA ASN A 9 18.74 7.99 -19.48
C ASN A 9 17.23 8.10 -19.80
N ARG A 10 16.40 7.60 -18.88
CA ARG A 10 14.93 7.72 -19.00
C ARG A 10 14.52 9.17 -18.86
N HIS A 11 13.47 9.54 -19.60
CA HIS A 11 12.87 10.85 -19.38
C HIS A 11 12.42 10.98 -17.89
N PRO A 12 12.73 12.08 -17.18
CA PRO A 12 12.45 12.21 -15.74
C PRO A 12 11.01 11.87 -15.36
N VAL A 13 10.02 12.26 -16.18
CA VAL A 13 8.59 11.93 -15.92
C VAL A 13 8.38 10.42 -15.87
N VAL A 14 9.03 9.65 -16.75
CA VAL A 14 8.92 8.19 -16.76
C VAL A 14 9.59 7.58 -15.52
N ALA A 15 10.75 8.10 -15.13
CA ALA A 15 11.45 7.63 -13.94
C ALA A 15 10.59 7.80 -12.66
N TYR A 16 10.01 8.99 -12.46
CA TYR A 16 9.13 9.24 -11.32
C TYR A 16 7.81 8.46 -11.41
N ALA A 17 7.19 8.33 -12.59
CA ALA A 17 5.99 7.54 -12.79
C ALA A 17 6.22 6.04 -12.47
N THR A 18 7.41 5.54 -12.81
CA THR A 18 7.83 4.17 -12.46
C THR A 18 8.05 4.03 -10.95
N LEU A 19 8.74 4.99 -10.32
CA LEU A 19 9.04 4.99 -8.89
C LEU A 19 7.77 4.96 -8.03
N VAL A 20 6.76 5.79 -8.36
CA VAL A 20 5.47 5.80 -7.65
C VAL A 20 4.53 4.67 -8.08
N ARG A 21 4.96 3.82 -9.02
CA ARG A 21 4.13 2.74 -9.61
C ARG A 21 2.80 3.25 -10.13
N LEU A 22 2.84 4.30 -10.97
CA LEU A 22 1.67 5.04 -11.46
C LEU A 22 0.45 4.17 -11.85
N PRO A 23 0.59 3.03 -12.58
CA PRO A 23 -0.55 2.18 -12.90
C PRO A 23 -1.25 1.59 -11.67
N ASN A 24 -0.52 1.38 -10.58
CA ASN A 24 -1.05 0.74 -9.37
C ASN A 24 -1.69 1.74 -8.39
N LEU A 25 -1.52 3.05 -8.58
CA LEU A 25 -2.11 4.08 -7.70
C LEU A 25 -3.64 3.97 -7.61
N PHE A 26 -4.28 3.49 -8.68
CA PHE A 26 -5.73 3.34 -8.76
C PHE A 26 -6.27 2.14 -7.97
N THR A 27 -5.41 1.32 -7.39
CA THR A 27 -5.83 0.17 -6.58
C THR A 27 -6.17 0.54 -5.14
N SER A 28 -5.74 1.70 -4.65
CA SER A 28 -5.99 2.13 -3.27
C SER A 28 -7.30 2.91 -3.06
N PRO A 29 -7.79 3.78 -3.95
CA PRO A 29 -9.07 4.48 -3.79
C PRO A 29 -10.30 3.60 -3.60
N PRO A 30 -10.43 2.42 -4.22
CA PRO A 30 -11.56 1.53 -3.98
C PRO A 30 -11.77 1.14 -2.52
N ASP A 31 -10.72 1.01 -1.72
CA ASP A 31 -10.83 0.72 -0.28
C ASP A 31 -11.51 1.88 0.45
N VAL A 32 -11.15 3.11 0.10
CA VAL A 32 -11.77 4.32 0.68
C VAL A 32 -13.25 4.38 0.31
N VAL A 33 -13.60 4.08 -0.94
CA VAL A 33 -15.00 4.03 -1.39
C VAL A 33 -15.76 2.94 -0.63
N LEU A 34 -15.18 1.77 -0.45
CA LEU A 34 -15.77 0.68 0.33
C LEU A 34 -16.03 1.12 1.77
N GLY A 35 -15.05 1.75 2.42
CA GLY A 35 -15.18 2.26 3.79
C GLY A 35 -16.28 3.32 3.91
N ALA A 36 -16.35 4.26 2.97
CA ALA A 36 -17.38 5.27 2.92
C ALA A 36 -18.80 4.66 2.72
N ALA A 37 -18.91 3.62 1.89
CA ALA A 37 -20.15 2.87 1.70
C ALA A 37 -20.59 2.16 2.99
N LEU A 38 -19.65 1.56 3.74
CA LEU A 38 -19.92 0.94 5.03
C LEU A 38 -20.43 1.98 6.05
N ALA A 39 -19.78 3.14 6.14
CA ALA A 39 -20.22 4.22 7.01
C ALA A 39 -21.65 4.68 6.65
N SER A 40 -21.95 4.85 5.39
CA SER A 40 -23.28 5.22 4.90
C SER A 40 -24.33 4.15 5.23
N ALA A 41 -23.99 2.87 5.09
CA ALA A 41 -24.92 1.76 5.35
C ALA A 41 -25.29 1.62 6.84
N THR A 42 -24.43 2.10 7.75
CA THR A 42 -24.68 2.05 9.19
C THR A 42 -25.44 3.27 9.70
N ALA A 43 -25.74 4.24 8.83
CA ALA A 43 -26.32 5.55 9.22
C ALA A 43 -25.54 6.26 10.34
N ALA A 44 -24.27 5.91 10.54
CA ALA A 44 -23.44 6.46 11.60
C ALA A 44 -22.97 7.90 11.29
N GLY A 45 -23.10 8.35 10.04
CA GLY A 45 -22.74 9.71 9.62
C GLY A 45 -23.25 10.08 8.22
N THR A 46 -23.14 11.34 7.88
CA THR A 46 -23.43 11.85 6.53
C THR A 46 -22.14 11.92 5.74
N VAL A 47 -21.93 10.96 4.87
CA VAL A 47 -20.74 10.90 4.00
C VAL A 47 -20.92 11.83 2.81
N SER A 48 -20.00 12.76 2.58
CA SER A 48 -20.03 13.67 1.45
C SER A 48 -19.06 13.22 0.34
N ILE A 49 -19.47 13.40 -0.92
CA ILE A 49 -18.62 13.06 -2.07
C ILE A 49 -17.28 13.80 -2.05
N PRO A 50 -17.20 15.12 -1.72
CA PRO A 50 -15.92 15.81 -1.62
C PRO A 50 -14.97 15.19 -0.58
N GLU A 51 -15.48 14.75 0.59
CA GLU A 51 -14.67 14.08 1.61
C GLU A 51 -14.12 12.75 1.08
N VAL A 52 -14.95 11.92 0.48
CA VAL A 52 -14.53 10.64 -0.13
C VAL A 52 -13.46 10.88 -1.20
N ALA A 53 -13.66 11.87 -2.07
CA ALA A 53 -12.69 12.22 -3.10
C ALA A 53 -11.34 12.69 -2.50
N GLY A 54 -11.38 13.53 -1.47
CA GLY A 54 -10.19 13.98 -0.75
C GLY A 54 -9.46 12.85 -0.06
N LEU A 55 -10.18 11.94 0.59
CA LEU A 55 -9.59 10.74 1.22
C LEU A 55 -9.05 9.76 0.18
N ALA A 56 -9.67 9.65 -0.99
CA ALA A 56 -9.12 8.86 -2.11
C ALA A 56 -7.77 9.44 -2.59
N VAL A 57 -7.65 10.78 -2.68
CA VAL A 57 -6.37 11.44 -2.97
C VAL A 57 -5.36 11.18 -1.86
N ALA A 58 -5.75 11.28 -0.59
CA ALA A 58 -4.88 10.95 0.54
C ALA A 58 -4.37 9.50 0.44
N SER A 59 -5.24 8.54 0.13
CA SER A 59 -4.92 7.13 -0.09
C SER A 59 -3.91 6.93 -1.22
N ILE A 60 -4.09 7.62 -2.35
CA ILE A 60 -3.12 7.61 -3.46
C ILE A 60 -1.75 8.08 -3.00
N LEU A 61 -1.67 9.17 -2.24
CA LEU A 61 -0.40 9.70 -1.73
C LEU A 61 0.27 8.74 -0.75
N LEU A 62 -0.50 8.13 0.16
CA LEU A 62 0.00 7.12 1.09
C LEU A 62 0.56 5.91 0.34
N TYR A 63 -0.15 5.42 -0.68
CA TYR A 63 0.32 4.32 -1.52
C TYR A 63 1.59 4.69 -2.29
N ALA A 64 1.60 5.84 -2.96
CA ALA A 64 2.77 6.34 -3.70
C ALA A 64 3.99 6.54 -2.79
N GLY A 65 3.78 7.07 -1.58
CA GLY A 65 4.82 7.24 -0.58
C GLY A 65 5.40 5.90 -0.13
N GLY A 66 4.53 4.93 0.15
CA GLY A 66 4.92 3.56 0.52
C GLY A 66 5.76 2.90 -0.57
N THR A 67 5.29 2.87 -1.81
CA THR A 67 6.05 2.25 -2.92
C THR A 67 7.40 2.94 -3.16
N THR A 68 7.46 4.26 -3.01
CA THR A 68 8.70 5.03 -3.15
C THR A 68 9.69 4.70 -2.03
N LEU A 69 9.23 4.55 -0.78
CA LEU A 69 10.08 4.18 0.34
C LEU A 69 10.49 2.71 0.30
N ASN A 70 9.62 1.83 -0.21
CA ASN A 70 9.99 0.45 -0.49
C ASN A 70 11.18 0.38 -1.45
N ASP A 71 11.13 1.07 -2.59
CA ASP A 71 12.25 1.11 -3.55
C ASP A 71 13.50 1.79 -2.96
N TYR A 72 13.34 2.75 -2.01
CA TYR A 72 14.47 3.34 -1.28
C TYR A 72 15.15 2.33 -0.35
N VAL A 73 14.38 1.52 0.38
CA VAL A 73 14.91 0.49 1.29
C VAL A 73 15.60 -0.62 0.49
N ASP A 74 14.97 -1.06 -0.59
CA ASP A 74 15.43 -2.14 -1.44
C ASP A 74 16.56 -1.76 -2.40
N ALA A 75 17.00 -0.51 -2.43
CA ALA A 75 17.91 0.01 -3.47
C ALA A 75 19.21 -0.81 -3.65
N GLU A 76 19.74 -1.44 -2.59
CA GLU A 76 20.95 -2.26 -2.66
C GLU A 76 20.69 -3.68 -3.21
N GLU A 77 19.53 -4.24 -2.92
CA GLU A 77 19.06 -5.51 -3.47
C GLU A 77 18.68 -5.31 -4.94
N ASP A 78 17.88 -4.30 -5.24
CA ASP A 78 17.50 -3.93 -6.61
C ASP A 78 18.70 -3.63 -7.54
N ALA A 79 19.80 -3.10 -6.99
CA ALA A 79 21.01 -2.89 -7.79
C ALA A 79 21.63 -4.22 -8.31
N ARG A 80 21.34 -5.34 -7.65
CA ARG A 80 21.81 -6.68 -8.05
C ARG A 80 20.80 -7.41 -8.94
N GLU A 81 19.52 -7.32 -8.59
CA GLU A 81 18.46 -8.12 -9.21
C GLU A 81 17.72 -7.38 -10.33
N ARG A 82 17.55 -6.05 -10.16
CA ARG A 82 16.73 -5.19 -11.00
C ARG A 82 17.43 -3.85 -11.29
N PRO A 83 18.61 -3.88 -11.91
CA PRO A 83 19.46 -2.69 -12.13
C PRO A 83 18.75 -1.59 -12.94
N ASP A 84 17.69 -1.94 -13.66
CA ASP A 84 16.88 -1.00 -14.45
C ASP A 84 15.88 -0.19 -13.61
N ARG A 85 15.74 -0.44 -12.29
CA ARG A 85 14.85 0.37 -11.44
C ARG A 85 15.37 1.81 -11.32
N PRO A 86 14.48 2.80 -11.08
CA PRO A 86 14.85 4.23 -11.11
C PRO A 86 15.98 4.64 -10.16
N ILE A 87 16.10 4.00 -8.99
CA ILE A 87 17.17 4.31 -8.02
C ILE A 87 18.49 3.63 -8.42
N PRO A 88 18.55 2.32 -8.68
CA PRO A 88 19.77 1.66 -9.14
C PRO A 88 20.33 2.21 -10.45
N SER A 89 19.47 2.52 -11.43
CA SER A 89 19.89 3.10 -12.72
C SER A 89 20.47 4.51 -12.60
N GLY A 90 20.23 5.20 -11.44
CA GLY A 90 20.65 6.57 -11.25
C GLY A 90 19.66 7.62 -11.81
N ASP A 91 18.53 7.19 -12.39
CA ASP A 91 17.49 8.10 -12.90
C ASP A 91 16.88 8.96 -11.78
N VAL A 92 16.80 8.40 -10.54
CA VAL A 92 16.37 9.11 -9.34
C VAL A 92 17.38 8.86 -8.22
N SER A 93 17.91 9.93 -7.63
CA SER A 93 18.85 9.77 -6.53
C SER A 93 18.14 9.23 -5.26
N ARG A 94 18.85 8.39 -4.49
CA ARG A 94 18.32 7.79 -3.25
C ARG A 94 17.81 8.85 -2.26
N ARG A 95 18.47 10.02 -2.18
CA ARG A 95 18.04 11.13 -1.30
C ARG A 95 16.72 11.75 -1.77
N VAL A 96 16.54 11.90 -3.07
CA VAL A 96 15.30 12.43 -3.65
C VAL A 96 14.15 11.43 -3.45
N ALA A 97 14.39 10.14 -3.64
CA ALA A 97 13.40 9.10 -3.38
C ALA A 97 12.94 9.11 -1.91
N LEU A 98 13.88 9.19 -0.95
CA LEU A 98 13.54 9.31 0.48
C LEU A 98 12.69 10.56 0.75
N ALA A 99 13.14 11.73 0.29
CA ALA A 99 12.43 12.99 0.52
C ALA A 99 11.02 12.96 -0.11
N LEU A 100 10.88 12.43 -1.32
CA LEU A 100 9.61 12.27 -2.01
C LEU A 100 8.68 11.32 -1.26
N GLY A 101 9.16 10.14 -0.88
CA GLY A 101 8.35 9.16 -0.15
C GLY A 101 7.83 9.70 1.18
N VAL A 102 8.69 10.36 1.96
CA VAL A 102 8.28 11.01 3.22
C VAL A 102 7.28 12.15 2.96
N ALA A 103 7.51 12.99 1.94
CA ALA A 103 6.61 14.09 1.59
C ALA A 103 5.23 13.57 1.14
N LEU A 104 5.18 12.47 0.39
CA LEU A 104 3.92 11.85 -0.05
C LEU A 104 3.15 11.25 1.12
N LEU A 105 3.81 10.52 2.05
CA LEU A 105 3.16 10.00 3.25
C LEU A 105 2.62 11.14 4.13
N ALA A 106 3.45 12.15 4.40
CA ALA A 106 3.04 13.31 5.19
C ALA A 106 1.89 14.07 4.51
N GLY A 107 1.96 14.27 3.18
CA GLY A 107 0.90 14.88 2.38
C GLY A 107 -0.42 14.13 2.48
N GLY A 108 -0.39 12.80 2.40
CA GLY A 108 -1.57 11.96 2.58
C GLY A 108 -2.22 12.15 3.96
N VAL A 109 -1.41 12.15 5.03
CA VAL A 109 -1.90 12.39 6.40
C VAL A 109 -2.50 13.79 6.53
N VAL A 110 -1.82 14.81 6.02
CA VAL A 110 -2.30 16.21 6.08
C VAL A 110 -3.59 16.38 5.32
N ILE A 111 -3.71 15.83 4.11
CA ILE A 111 -4.95 15.91 3.33
C ILE A 111 -6.09 15.21 4.08
N ALA A 112 -5.89 14.00 4.61
CA ALA A 112 -6.91 13.30 5.38
C ALA A 112 -7.38 14.12 6.59
N LEU A 113 -6.43 14.73 7.32
CA LEU A 113 -6.72 15.61 8.46
C LEU A 113 -7.55 16.83 8.07
N LEU A 114 -7.18 17.50 6.97
CA LEU A 114 -7.84 18.74 6.53
C LEU A 114 -9.23 18.48 5.93
N VAL A 115 -9.42 17.33 5.27
CA VAL A 115 -10.66 17.00 4.55
C VAL A 115 -11.70 16.39 5.45
N ALA A 116 -11.31 15.46 6.34
CA ALA A 116 -12.24 14.67 7.16
C ALA A 116 -11.89 14.68 8.67
N GLY A 117 -11.02 15.61 9.11
CA GLY A 117 -10.76 15.87 10.51
C GLY A 117 -9.79 14.88 11.17
N ALA A 118 -9.71 14.98 12.52
CA ALA A 118 -8.67 14.32 13.31
C ALA A 118 -8.70 12.78 13.22
N ILE A 119 -9.88 12.19 13.14
CA ILE A 119 -10.04 10.72 13.03
C ILE A 119 -9.42 10.23 11.71
N ALA A 120 -9.73 10.89 10.58
CA ALA A 120 -9.16 10.57 9.28
C ALA A 120 -7.64 10.77 9.26
N GLY A 121 -7.15 11.87 9.83
CA GLY A 121 -5.71 12.15 9.97
C GLY A 121 -5.00 11.08 10.80
N ALA A 122 -5.58 10.64 11.93
CA ALA A 122 -5.04 9.57 12.76
C ALA A 122 -5.03 8.22 12.04
N THR A 123 -6.11 7.90 11.31
CA THR A 123 -6.20 6.66 10.52
C THR A 123 -5.18 6.66 9.38
N ALA A 124 -5.01 7.78 8.66
CA ALA A 124 -3.98 7.95 7.63
C ALA A 124 -2.56 7.82 8.22
N GLY A 125 -2.33 8.37 9.42
CA GLY A 125 -1.09 8.18 10.17
C GLY A 125 -0.84 6.72 10.51
N ALA A 126 -1.86 5.98 10.92
CA ALA A 126 -1.75 4.54 11.16
C ALA A 126 -1.42 3.75 9.88
N VAL A 127 -1.99 4.12 8.71
CA VAL A 127 -1.61 3.56 7.41
C VAL A 127 -0.12 3.81 7.14
N ALA A 128 0.34 5.06 7.30
CA ALA A 128 1.75 5.39 7.09
C ALA A 128 2.68 4.58 8.00
N VAL A 129 2.33 4.44 9.30
CA VAL A 129 3.10 3.62 10.24
C VAL A 129 3.11 2.16 9.83
N ALA A 130 1.97 1.57 9.43
CA ALA A 130 1.91 0.18 8.97
C ALA A 130 2.83 -0.07 7.76
N VAL A 131 2.84 0.86 6.79
CA VAL A 131 3.72 0.81 5.62
C VAL A 131 5.20 0.87 6.05
N LEU A 132 5.57 1.83 6.91
CA LEU A 132 6.95 1.97 7.38
C LEU A 132 7.43 0.76 8.18
N LEU A 133 6.56 0.14 8.99
CA LEU A 133 6.89 -1.07 9.73
C LEU A 133 7.06 -2.27 8.79
N TYR A 134 6.22 -2.36 7.77
CA TYR A 134 6.40 -3.39 6.74
C TYR A 134 7.76 -3.25 6.05
N ASP A 135 8.03 -2.11 5.43
CA ASP A 135 9.23 -1.92 4.60
C ASP A 135 10.53 -1.88 5.42
N GLY A 136 10.49 -1.24 6.60
CA GLY A 136 11.70 -0.95 7.38
C GLY A 136 12.07 -2.04 8.39
N VAL A 137 11.13 -2.89 8.84
CA VAL A 137 11.36 -3.80 9.97
C VAL A 137 10.94 -5.23 9.68
N PHE A 138 9.79 -5.46 9.07
CA PHE A 138 9.17 -6.78 9.01
C PHE A 138 9.08 -7.37 7.60
N LYS A 139 9.66 -6.73 6.60
CA LYS A 139 9.70 -7.25 5.23
C LYS A 139 10.31 -8.66 5.19
N GLY A 140 9.74 -9.54 4.39
CA GLY A 140 10.20 -10.93 4.28
C GLY A 140 9.87 -11.81 5.51
N SER A 141 8.98 -11.35 6.40
CA SER A 141 8.57 -12.11 7.57
C SER A 141 7.07 -12.38 7.61
N PRO A 142 6.59 -13.43 8.27
CA PRO A 142 5.15 -13.68 8.44
C PRO A 142 4.40 -12.51 9.08
N VAL A 143 5.08 -11.76 9.97
CA VAL A 143 4.53 -10.54 10.58
C VAL A 143 4.43 -9.41 9.55
N GLY A 144 5.37 -9.33 8.62
CA GLY A 144 5.34 -8.35 7.52
C GLY A 144 4.10 -8.50 6.65
N PHE A 145 3.69 -9.71 6.32
CA PHE A 145 2.46 -9.93 5.54
C PHE A 145 1.23 -9.35 6.22
N LEU A 146 1.16 -9.45 7.57
CA LEU A 146 0.09 -8.83 8.35
C LEU A 146 0.15 -7.30 8.28
N PHE A 147 1.34 -6.68 8.30
CA PHE A 147 1.47 -5.23 8.14
C PHE A 147 1.05 -4.77 6.75
N MET A 148 1.38 -5.52 5.70
CA MET A 148 0.90 -5.23 4.34
C MET A 148 -0.63 -5.31 4.28
N GLY A 149 -1.22 -6.39 4.82
CA GLY A 149 -2.67 -6.51 4.93
C GLY A 149 -3.28 -5.40 5.77
N THR A 150 -2.68 -5.08 6.92
CA THR A 150 -3.15 -4.04 7.84
C THR A 150 -3.18 -2.67 7.17
N SER A 151 -2.20 -2.32 6.33
CA SER A 151 -2.21 -1.06 5.59
C SER A 151 -3.46 -0.93 4.71
N ARG A 152 -3.90 -2.03 4.08
CA ARG A 152 -5.10 -2.08 3.24
C ARG A 152 -6.39 -2.04 4.06
N GLY A 153 -6.47 -2.79 5.16
CA GLY A 153 -7.62 -2.73 6.08
C GLY A 153 -7.79 -1.34 6.71
N LEU A 154 -6.68 -0.69 7.10
CA LEU A 154 -6.70 0.69 7.59
C LEU A 154 -7.13 1.68 6.50
N ASN A 155 -6.82 1.41 5.23
CA ASN A 155 -7.27 2.24 4.11
C ASN A 155 -8.79 2.14 3.91
N VAL A 156 -9.41 0.99 4.19
CA VAL A 156 -10.89 0.88 4.29
C VAL A 156 -11.40 1.72 5.47
N LEU A 157 -10.77 1.63 6.64
CA LEU A 157 -11.16 2.45 7.79
C LEU A 157 -10.93 3.95 7.58
N LEU A 158 -9.99 4.34 6.73
CA LEU A 158 -9.83 5.72 6.29
C LEU A 158 -11.08 6.22 5.56
N GLY A 159 -11.68 5.38 4.70
CA GLY A 159 -12.95 5.68 4.06
C GLY A 159 -14.13 5.78 5.04
N VAL A 160 -14.14 4.94 6.08
CA VAL A 160 -15.14 5.02 7.16
C VAL A 160 -15.07 6.37 7.89
N ALA A 161 -13.89 6.95 8.04
CA ALA A 161 -13.72 8.25 8.69
C ALA A 161 -14.34 9.42 7.91
N ALA A 162 -14.77 9.23 6.65
CA ALA A 162 -15.58 10.19 5.94
C ALA A 162 -16.91 10.44 6.71
N GLY A 163 -17.28 11.71 6.87
CA GLY A 163 -18.45 12.07 7.68
C GLY A 163 -18.21 12.02 9.19
N GLY A 164 -16.95 11.94 9.64
CA GLY A 164 -16.58 12.02 11.05
C GLY A 164 -16.85 10.75 11.88
N VAL A 165 -17.10 9.63 11.20
CA VAL A 165 -17.36 8.34 11.89
C VAL A 165 -16.06 7.77 12.44
N SER A 166 -16.06 7.46 13.73
CA SER A 166 -14.94 6.75 14.35
C SER A 166 -15.08 5.24 14.15
N PRO A 167 -13.99 4.52 13.78
CA PRO A 167 -14.02 3.07 13.68
C PRO A 167 -14.48 2.36 14.95
N VAL A 168 -14.26 2.95 16.15
CA VAL A 168 -14.68 2.36 17.43
C VAL A 168 -16.19 2.46 17.69
N ASP A 169 -16.89 3.34 16.97
CA ASP A 169 -18.33 3.52 17.10
C ASP A 169 -19.14 2.64 16.13
N LEU A 170 -18.43 1.87 15.29
CA LEU A 170 -19.07 1.00 14.31
C LEU A 170 -19.60 -0.30 14.96
N PRO A 171 -20.71 -0.83 14.45
CA PRO A 171 -21.12 -2.19 14.77
C PRO A 171 -20.00 -3.19 14.45
N GLY A 172 -19.79 -4.18 15.34
CA GLY A 172 -18.69 -5.14 15.19
C GLY A 172 -18.66 -5.89 13.84
N TRP A 173 -19.82 -6.12 13.23
CA TRP A 173 -19.89 -6.78 11.90
C TRP A 173 -19.26 -5.92 10.79
N VAL A 174 -19.28 -4.60 10.90
CA VAL A 174 -18.64 -3.70 9.93
C VAL A 174 -17.13 -3.87 9.94
N LEU A 175 -16.55 -4.10 11.12
CA LEU A 175 -15.11 -4.34 11.28
C LEU A 175 -14.66 -5.67 10.69
N ALA A 176 -15.59 -6.60 10.42
CA ALA A 176 -15.27 -7.83 9.73
C ALA A 176 -14.78 -7.57 8.29
N VAL A 177 -15.29 -6.52 7.61
CA VAL A 177 -14.89 -6.21 6.24
C VAL A 177 -13.42 -5.81 6.14
N PRO A 178 -12.91 -4.78 6.86
CA PRO A 178 -11.47 -4.49 6.84
C PRO A 178 -10.63 -5.66 7.37
N ALA A 179 -11.11 -6.46 8.32
CA ALA A 179 -10.41 -7.65 8.80
C ALA A 179 -10.26 -8.71 7.69
N VAL A 180 -11.28 -8.96 6.90
CA VAL A 180 -11.20 -9.83 5.72
C VAL A 180 -10.20 -9.28 4.70
N VAL A 181 -10.18 -7.98 4.44
CA VAL A 181 -9.21 -7.35 3.55
C VAL A 181 -7.78 -7.54 4.08
N VAL A 182 -7.55 -7.38 5.40
CA VAL A 182 -6.25 -7.66 6.04
C VAL A 182 -5.80 -9.08 5.76
N LEU A 183 -6.66 -10.05 6.06
CA LEU A 183 -6.33 -11.47 5.91
C LEU A 183 -6.12 -11.86 4.46
N TYR A 184 -6.95 -11.36 3.56
CA TYR A 184 -6.85 -11.63 2.12
C TYR A 184 -5.52 -11.11 1.56
N ILE A 185 -5.17 -9.84 1.84
CA ILE A 185 -3.93 -9.24 1.34
C ILE A 185 -2.71 -9.91 1.99
N ALA A 186 -2.75 -10.21 3.29
CA ALA A 186 -1.66 -10.93 3.95
C ALA A 186 -1.42 -12.31 3.31
N ALA A 187 -2.50 -13.03 2.98
CA ALA A 187 -2.43 -14.32 2.32
C ALA A 187 -1.86 -14.21 0.89
N VAL A 188 -2.32 -13.22 0.11
CA VAL A 188 -1.80 -12.98 -1.25
C VAL A 188 -0.32 -12.62 -1.21
N THR A 189 0.10 -11.75 -0.28
CA THR A 189 1.51 -11.36 -0.13
C THR A 189 2.39 -12.55 0.25
N TYR A 190 1.94 -13.37 1.22
CA TYR A 190 2.64 -14.60 1.61
C TYR A 190 2.83 -15.57 0.44
N MET A 191 1.84 -15.69 -0.42
CA MET A 191 1.90 -16.59 -1.58
C MET A 191 2.84 -16.06 -2.66
N ALA A 192 2.77 -14.75 -2.96
CA ALA A 192 3.60 -14.13 -3.98
C ALA A 192 5.10 -14.26 -3.63
N GLU A 193 5.44 -14.13 -2.36
CA GLU A 193 6.84 -14.29 -1.91
C GLU A 193 7.32 -15.73 -2.03
N GLY A 194 6.44 -16.69 -1.68
CA GLY A 194 6.78 -18.10 -1.83
C GLY A 194 6.94 -18.58 -3.29
N GLU A 195 6.25 -17.98 -4.25
CA GLU A 195 6.46 -18.27 -5.66
C GLU A 195 7.81 -17.75 -6.16
N THR A 196 8.28 -16.63 -5.62
CA THR A 196 9.60 -16.07 -5.94
C THR A 196 10.71 -16.98 -5.43
N ASP A 197 10.62 -17.43 -4.16
CA ASP A 197 11.59 -18.35 -3.55
C ASP A 197 11.66 -19.70 -4.29
N GLU A 198 10.52 -20.25 -4.75
CA GLU A 198 10.46 -21.51 -5.50
C GLU A 198 11.03 -21.35 -6.92
N ALA A 199 10.81 -20.23 -7.57
CA ALA A 199 11.37 -19.93 -8.89
C ALA A 199 12.90 -19.82 -8.83
N GLU A 200 13.46 -19.21 -7.79
CA GLU A 200 14.90 -19.12 -7.56
C GLU A 200 15.53 -20.47 -7.18
N ALA A 201 14.79 -21.31 -6.44
CA ALA A 201 15.24 -22.66 -6.06
C ALA A 201 15.14 -23.72 -7.18
N GLY A 202 14.55 -23.38 -8.36
CA GLY A 202 14.35 -24.31 -9.48
C GLY A 202 13.31 -25.39 -9.20
N GLY A 203 12.39 -25.14 -8.26
CA GLY A 203 11.34 -26.07 -7.83
C GLY A 203 10.07 -25.99 -8.66
N ASP A 204 9.31 -27.08 -8.71
CA ASP A 204 8.04 -27.19 -9.43
C ASP A 204 6.93 -26.41 -8.67
N ALA A 205 6.25 -25.49 -9.35
CA ALA A 205 5.27 -24.54 -8.81
C ALA A 205 3.96 -25.16 -8.26
N GLY A 206 3.97 -26.45 -7.87
CA GLY A 206 2.76 -27.25 -7.61
C GLY A 206 2.16 -27.20 -6.20
N SER A 207 2.84 -26.69 -5.16
CA SER A 207 2.48 -27.04 -3.78
C SER A 207 1.55 -26.07 -3.04
N ARG A 208 1.34 -24.85 -3.50
CA ARG A 208 0.58 -23.79 -2.77
C ARG A 208 -0.82 -23.48 -3.32
N GLY A 209 -1.17 -24.00 -4.49
CA GLY A 209 -2.50 -23.87 -5.08
C GLY A 209 -3.67 -24.26 -4.16
N PRO A 210 -3.56 -25.35 -3.36
CA PRO A 210 -4.63 -25.76 -2.43
C PRO A 210 -4.89 -24.75 -1.30
N VAL A 211 -3.85 -24.04 -0.84
CA VAL A 211 -3.98 -23.02 0.23
C VAL A 211 -4.73 -21.79 -0.28
N LEU A 212 -4.47 -21.37 -1.53
CA LEU A 212 -5.21 -20.28 -2.19
C LEU A 212 -6.69 -20.61 -2.31
N ALA A 213 -7.00 -21.81 -2.79
CA ALA A 213 -8.38 -22.25 -2.95
C ALA A 213 -9.12 -22.29 -1.60
N ALA A 214 -8.44 -22.70 -0.52
CA ALA A 214 -9.02 -22.72 0.82
C ALA A 214 -9.28 -21.31 1.38
N ILE A 215 -8.37 -20.35 1.16
CA ILE A 215 -8.52 -18.97 1.64
C ILE A 215 -9.58 -18.21 0.83
N LEU A 216 -9.60 -18.38 -0.50
CA LEU A 216 -10.63 -17.79 -1.35
C LEU A 216 -12.01 -18.43 -1.09
N GLY A 217 -12.07 -19.73 -0.82
CA GLY A 217 -13.29 -20.42 -0.45
C GLY A 217 -13.86 -19.95 0.89
N ALA A 218 -13.02 -19.70 1.89
CA ALA A 218 -13.43 -19.20 3.19
C ALA A 218 -13.87 -17.72 3.18
N ALA A 219 -13.41 -16.92 2.21
CA ALA A 219 -13.81 -15.52 2.06
C ALA A 219 -15.16 -15.34 1.33
N VAL A 220 -15.66 -16.39 0.67
CA VAL A 220 -16.90 -16.37 -0.13
C VAL A 220 -18.05 -17.12 0.58
N ALA A 221 -17.76 -17.94 1.59
CA ALA A 221 -18.73 -18.67 2.41
C ALA A 221 -19.17 -17.86 3.64
#